data_c8c9670b5e1a2af58aba5835599da40f
#
_entry.id   c8c9670b5e1a2af58aba5835599da40f
#
_cell.length_a   1.000
_cell.length_b   1.000
_cell.length_c   1.000
_cell.angle_alpha   90.00
_cell.angle_beta   90.00
_cell.angle_gamma   90.00
#
_symmetry.space_group_name_H-M   'P 1'
#
loop_
_entity.id
_entity.type
_entity.pdbx_description
1 polymer ?
#
loop_
_entity_poly.entity_id
_entity_poly.type
_entity_poly.pdbx_seq_one_letter_code
_entity_poly.pdbx_strand_id
1 'polypeptide(L)'
;MTLVIVFAVVLFGLLAYLGWINKSASTSVAAPVTLPSTPYPVGTPSARAPSRLAPPSASAIPGYQLTYVADFASSGIPKGWDLFKGEPGGDPGAQLSPNHVGVYDGKLVLATYRDKAYGNRWVAGGLCQCGLPNLYGAYFVRSRVTGPGPNEVQLLWPANNQWPPEIDFNESSSISHTTATVHWGVGNYILQTHLKGVDLTKWNTWGVVWTPKKIVYVLNGRAWGAITTPGAVPHMKMTLNLEQRTECTIHRQCPRRPVQMLVAWIAEFHRR
;
A
#
# COMPACT_ATOMS: atom_id res chain seq x y z
N MET A 1 7.25 -64.52 -7.06
CA MET A 1 6.38 -63.65 -7.92
C MET A 1 5.69 -62.66 -6.98
N THR A 2 6.12 -61.45 -6.91
CA THR A 2 5.40 -60.21 -6.45
C THR A 2 6.41 -59.16 -6.01
N LEU A 3 6.91 -58.42 -6.93
CA LEU A 3 7.58 -57.16 -6.62
C LEU A 3 7.67 -56.30 -7.90
N VAL A 4 6.69 -55.53 -8.22
CA VAL A 4 6.74 -54.35 -9.08
C VAL A 4 5.41 -53.66 -8.98
N ILE A 5 5.23 -52.62 -8.20
CA ILE A 5 4.34 -51.47 -8.37
C ILE A 5 4.54 -50.57 -7.12
N VAL A 6 5.58 -49.76 -7.03
CA VAL A 6 5.65 -48.61 -6.10
C VAL A 6 6.58 -47.49 -6.62
N PHE A 7 6.83 -47.34 -7.91
CA PHE A 7 7.73 -46.27 -8.38
C PHE A 7 7.09 -45.23 -9.33
N ALA A 8 5.80 -45.30 -9.60
CA ALA A 8 5.17 -44.41 -10.59
C ALA A 8 4.44 -43.15 -10.01
N VAL A 9 4.21 -43.08 -8.70
CA VAL A 9 3.41 -42.00 -8.12
C VAL A 9 4.25 -40.80 -7.64
N VAL A 10 5.54 -40.97 -7.38
CA VAL A 10 6.41 -39.90 -6.87
C VAL A 10 6.94 -38.96 -7.98
N LEU A 11 7.02 -39.41 -9.23
CA LEU A 11 7.54 -38.60 -10.34
C LEU A 11 6.55 -37.54 -10.88
N PHE A 12 5.26 -37.80 -10.76
CA PHE A 12 4.25 -36.85 -11.24
C PHE A 12 4.05 -35.66 -10.30
N GLY A 13 4.25 -35.84 -8.99
CA GLY A 13 4.19 -34.76 -8.01
C GLY A 13 5.35 -33.76 -8.09
N LEU A 14 6.56 -34.24 -8.45
CA LEU A 14 7.75 -33.39 -8.54
C LEU A 14 7.75 -32.51 -9.81
N LEU A 15 7.19 -32.99 -10.92
CA LEU A 15 7.09 -32.23 -12.16
C LEU A 15 6.02 -31.13 -12.09
N ALA A 16 4.94 -31.34 -11.33
CA ALA A 16 3.94 -30.31 -11.09
C ALA A 16 4.47 -29.20 -10.14
N TYR A 17 5.30 -29.57 -9.16
CA TYR A 17 5.88 -28.60 -8.23
C TYR A 17 7.00 -27.75 -8.88
N LEU A 18 7.80 -28.32 -9.77
CA LEU A 18 8.84 -27.59 -10.52
C LEU A 18 8.25 -26.69 -11.63
N GLY A 19 7.06 -26.98 -12.15
CA GLY A 19 6.36 -26.13 -13.10
C GLY A 19 5.77 -24.84 -12.48
N TRP A 20 5.62 -24.79 -11.17
CA TRP A 20 5.06 -23.62 -10.45
C TRP A 20 6.11 -22.58 -10.09
N ILE A 21 7.41 -22.95 -10.03
CA ILE A 21 8.50 -22.08 -9.58
C ILE A 21 9.04 -21.18 -10.73
N ASN A 22 8.68 -21.43 -11.99
CA ASN A 22 9.27 -20.73 -13.16
C ASN A 22 8.30 -19.86 -13.97
N LYS A 23 7.18 -19.39 -13.38
CA LYS A 23 6.45 -18.28 -13.97
C LYS A 23 7.06 -16.97 -13.46
N SER A 24 8.16 -16.56 -14.06
CA SER A 24 8.65 -15.19 -13.97
C SER A 24 7.51 -14.25 -14.34
N ALA A 25 7.03 -13.44 -13.39
CA ALA A 25 6.13 -12.36 -13.70
C ALA A 25 6.82 -11.46 -14.74
N SER A 26 6.26 -11.34 -15.94
CA SER A 26 6.81 -10.44 -16.94
C SER A 26 6.56 -9.02 -16.48
N THR A 27 7.60 -8.34 -16.01
CA THR A 27 7.56 -6.90 -15.74
C THR A 27 7.53 -6.18 -17.09
N SER A 28 6.37 -5.68 -17.48
CA SER A 28 6.30 -4.74 -18.59
C SER A 28 6.43 -3.31 -18.04
N VAL A 29 7.40 -2.57 -18.55
CA VAL A 29 7.47 -1.13 -18.28
C VAL A 29 6.25 -0.49 -18.96
N ALA A 30 5.44 0.24 -18.18
CA ALA A 30 4.30 0.95 -18.73
C ALA A 30 4.75 1.90 -19.85
N ALA A 31 4.00 1.94 -20.95
CA ALA A 31 4.26 2.87 -22.04
C ALA A 31 4.24 4.32 -21.52
N PRO A 32 5.03 5.24 -22.09
CA PRO A 32 5.03 6.65 -21.67
C PRO A 32 3.62 7.23 -21.81
N VAL A 33 3.07 7.67 -20.69
CA VAL A 33 1.74 8.27 -20.61
C VAL A 33 1.90 9.76 -20.35
N THR A 34 1.17 10.59 -21.08
CA THR A 34 1.12 12.04 -20.79
C THR A 34 0.45 12.24 -19.43
N LEU A 35 1.23 12.73 -18.47
CA LEU A 35 0.75 12.99 -17.12
C LEU A 35 -0.11 14.26 -17.09
N PRO A 36 -1.19 14.29 -16.27
CA PRO A 36 -1.98 15.49 -16.08
C PRO A 36 -1.13 16.64 -15.53
N SER A 37 -1.28 17.84 -16.10
CA SER A 37 -0.64 19.07 -15.62
C SER A 37 -1.42 19.76 -14.49
N THR A 38 -2.71 19.42 -14.33
CA THR A 38 -3.57 19.98 -13.28
C THR A 38 -3.06 19.58 -11.90
N PRO A 39 -2.87 20.53 -10.98
CA PRO A 39 -2.41 20.23 -9.64
C PRO A 39 -3.47 19.45 -8.86
N TYR A 40 -3.00 18.50 -8.07
CA TYR A 40 -3.82 17.74 -7.12
C TYR A 40 -3.70 18.34 -5.71
N PRO A 41 -4.59 17.99 -4.78
CA PRO A 41 -4.51 18.50 -3.41
C PRO A 41 -3.24 18.04 -2.69
N VAL A 42 -2.66 18.94 -1.90
CA VAL A 42 -1.52 18.67 -1.01
C VAL A 42 -1.94 18.72 0.46
N GLY A 43 -3.04 19.41 0.73
CA GLY A 43 -3.54 19.78 2.04
C GLY A 43 -3.67 21.29 2.20
N THR A 44 -4.27 21.72 3.30
CA THR A 44 -4.52 23.14 3.64
C THR A 44 -3.53 23.59 4.71
N PRO A 45 -2.80 24.69 4.56
CA PRO A 45 -1.86 25.20 5.57
C PRO A 45 -2.53 25.35 6.96
N SER A 46 -1.91 24.80 8.00
CA SER A 46 -2.42 24.83 9.37
C SER A 46 -1.29 24.72 10.38
N ALA A 47 -1.15 25.72 11.24
CA ALA A 47 -0.16 25.70 12.33
C ALA A 47 -0.45 24.61 13.39
N ARG A 48 -1.71 24.18 13.50
CA ARG A 48 -2.16 23.16 14.47
C ARG A 48 -1.96 21.72 13.97
N ALA A 49 -1.90 21.53 12.66
CA ALA A 49 -1.74 20.19 12.09
C ALA A 49 -0.30 19.67 12.33
N PRO A 50 -0.12 18.39 12.73
CA PRO A 50 1.21 17.81 12.99
C PRO A 50 2.16 17.92 11.80
N SER A 51 1.63 17.88 10.58
CA SER A 51 2.39 17.98 9.34
C SER A 51 2.47 19.40 8.77
N ARG A 52 1.97 20.41 9.49
CA ARG A 52 1.76 21.79 9.02
C ARG A 52 0.76 21.94 7.87
N LEU A 53 0.14 20.85 7.46
CA LEU A 53 -0.97 20.82 6.53
C LEU A 53 -2.13 20.00 7.13
N ALA A 54 -3.31 20.59 7.24
CA ALA A 54 -4.58 19.92 7.50
C ALA A 54 -5.07 19.20 6.22
N PRO A 55 -6.09 18.32 6.29
CA PRO A 55 -6.71 17.75 5.11
C PRO A 55 -7.09 18.81 4.07
N PRO A 56 -7.18 18.45 2.78
CA PRO A 56 -7.58 19.37 1.73
C PRO A 56 -9.07 19.76 1.87
N SER A 57 -9.45 20.89 1.27
CA SER A 57 -10.83 21.37 1.25
C SER A 57 -11.74 20.44 0.44
N ALA A 58 -13.06 20.51 0.70
CA ALA A 58 -14.05 19.70 0.01
C ALA A 58 -14.11 19.93 -1.52
N SER A 59 -13.67 21.09 -1.99
CA SER A 59 -13.64 21.48 -3.40
C SER A 59 -12.25 21.33 -4.06
N ALA A 60 -11.30 20.65 -3.41
CA ALA A 60 -9.92 20.61 -3.87
C ALA A 60 -9.72 19.88 -5.21
N ILE A 61 -10.67 19.05 -5.64
CA ILE A 61 -10.63 18.37 -6.95
C ILE A 61 -11.91 18.71 -7.73
N PRO A 62 -11.79 19.38 -8.89
CA PRO A 62 -12.96 19.69 -9.73
C PRO A 62 -13.72 18.40 -10.14
N GLY A 63 -15.06 18.41 -10.02
CA GLY A 63 -15.92 17.27 -10.34
C GLY A 63 -15.96 16.14 -9.32
N TYR A 64 -15.28 16.32 -8.18
CA TYR A 64 -15.30 15.40 -7.05
C TYR A 64 -15.87 16.09 -5.80
N GLN A 65 -16.31 15.29 -4.86
CA GLN A 65 -16.65 15.69 -3.50
C GLN A 65 -15.79 14.94 -2.50
N LEU A 66 -15.40 15.61 -1.43
CA LEU A 66 -14.74 15.00 -0.28
C LEU A 66 -15.77 14.14 0.47
N THR A 67 -15.55 12.85 0.56
CA THR A 67 -16.47 11.88 1.15
C THR A 67 -15.98 11.28 2.46
N TYR A 68 -14.64 11.31 2.67
CA TYR A 68 -14.03 10.82 3.89
C TYR A 68 -12.81 11.64 4.28
N VAL A 69 -12.66 11.88 5.59
CA VAL A 69 -11.47 12.47 6.21
C VAL A 69 -11.20 11.77 7.53
N ALA A 70 -9.93 11.41 7.74
CA ALA A 70 -9.38 11.10 9.05
C ALA A 70 -8.20 12.04 9.32
N ASP A 71 -8.30 12.89 10.32
CA ASP A 71 -7.26 13.83 10.75
C ASP A 71 -6.61 13.43 12.08
N PHE A 72 -7.10 12.30 12.65
CA PHE A 72 -6.61 11.72 13.90
C PHE A 72 -6.60 12.68 15.11
N ALA A 73 -7.44 13.68 15.08
CA ALA A 73 -7.60 14.64 16.20
C ALA A 73 -8.17 13.97 17.47
N SER A 74 -8.94 12.88 17.31
CA SER A 74 -9.39 12.02 18.41
C SER A 74 -8.43 10.86 18.62
N SER A 75 -8.37 10.32 19.85
CA SER A 75 -7.40 9.32 20.28
C SER A 75 -7.73 7.88 19.90
N GLY A 76 -8.55 7.64 18.88
CA GLY A 76 -8.96 6.28 18.49
C GLY A 76 -8.77 6.01 17.02
N ILE A 77 -8.72 4.72 16.68
CA ILE A 77 -8.77 4.29 15.29
C ILE A 77 -10.17 4.65 14.75
N PRO A 78 -10.30 5.31 13.60
CA PRO A 78 -11.59 5.71 13.06
C PRO A 78 -12.49 4.51 12.77
N LYS A 79 -13.80 4.69 12.88
CA LYS A 79 -14.78 3.65 12.55
C LYS A 79 -14.63 3.20 11.10
N GLY A 80 -14.75 1.89 10.87
CA GLY A 80 -14.61 1.27 9.55
C GLY A 80 -13.19 0.86 9.20
N TRP A 81 -12.25 1.01 10.14
CA TRP A 81 -10.90 0.50 10.02
C TRP A 81 -10.69 -0.74 10.87
N ASP A 82 -10.05 -1.76 10.30
CA ASP A 82 -9.68 -3.00 10.95
C ASP A 82 -8.15 -3.11 11.04
N LEU A 83 -7.66 -3.52 12.21
CA LEU A 83 -6.23 -3.69 12.47
C LEU A 83 -5.78 -5.09 12.04
N PHE A 84 -4.66 -5.17 11.33
CA PHE A 84 -4.12 -6.43 10.88
C PHE A 84 -3.45 -7.23 12.00
N LYS A 85 -3.55 -8.55 11.88
CA LYS A 85 -2.92 -9.50 12.79
C LYS A 85 -2.45 -10.74 12.01
N GLY A 86 -1.25 -11.20 12.31
CA GLY A 86 -0.68 -12.40 11.68
C GLY A 86 0.32 -12.09 10.60
N GLU A 87 0.52 -13.03 9.70
CA GLU A 87 1.44 -12.90 8.58
C GLU A 87 0.76 -12.13 7.42
N PRO A 88 1.36 -11.04 6.90
CA PRO A 88 0.83 -10.35 5.74
C PRO A 88 1.00 -11.20 4.48
N GLY A 89 0.08 -11.03 3.52
CA GLY A 89 0.24 -11.62 2.20
C GLY A 89 1.51 -11.11 1.50
N GLY A 90 2.22 -12.00 0.82
CA GLY A 90 3.41 -11.63 0.06
C GLY A 90 4.70 -11.43 0.88
N ASP A 91 4.67 -11.51 2.23
CA ASP A 91 5.86 -11.39 3.09
C ASP A 91 5.91 -12.54 4.11
N PRO A 92 6.22 -13.78 3.67
CA PRO A 92 6.29 -14.95 4.54
C PRO A 92 7.29 -14.76 5.68
N GLY A 93 6.84 -15.09 6.90
CA GLY A 93 7.65 -14.95 8.11
C GLY A 93 7.62 -13.55 8.73
N ALA A 94 7.00 -12.55 8.11
CA ALA A 94 6.69 -11.29 8.75
C ALA A 94 5.54 -11.44 9.76
N GLN A 95 5.36 -10.46 10.62
CA GLN A 95 4.29 -10.44 11.61
C GLN A 95 3.69 -9.06 11.74
N LEU A 96 2.37 -8.96 11.58
CA LEU A 96 1.57 -7.80 11.91
C LEU A 96 0.87 -7.98 13.26
N SER A 97 0.73 -6.88 14.01
CA SER A 97 0.04 -6.88 15.29
C SER A 97 -0.76 -5.60 15.50
N PRO A 98 -2.02 -5.70 15.99
CA PRO A 98 -2.82 -4.53 16.38
C PRO A 98 -2.11 -3.63 17.41
N ASN A 99 -1.26 -4.17 18.28
CA ASN A 99 -0.53 -3.43 19.28
C ASN A 99 0.56 -2.50 18.68
N HIS A 100 0.83 -2.64 17.40
CA HIS A 100 1.78 -1.82 16.65
C HIS A 100 1.10 -0.69 15.86
N VAL A 101 -0.20 -0.48 16.09
CA VAL A 101 -1.00 0.60 15.48
C VAL A 101 -1.67 1.40 16.58
N GLY A 102 -1.61 2.72 16.51
CA GLY A 102 -2.30 3.59 17.46
C GLY A 102 -2.39 5.03 16.97
N VAL A 103 -3.14 5.85 17.68
CA VAL A 103 -3.25 7.29 17.41
C VAL A 103 -2.61 8.05 18.55
N TYR A 104 -1.58 8.86 18.25
CA TYR A 104 -0.79 9.63 19.21
C TYR A 104 -0.49 11.02 18.65
N ASP A 105 -0.68 12.05 19.46
CA ASP A 105 -0.41 13.45 19.12
C ASP A 105 -0.99 13.88 17.75
N GLY A 106 -2.24 13.51 17.49
CA GLY A 106 -2.93 13.85 16.25
C GLY A 106 -2.37 13.13 15.01
N LYS A 107 -1.79 11.95 15.17
CA LYS A 107 -1.24 11.13 14.08
C LYS A 107 -1.61 9.67 14.28
N LEU A 108 -1.96 9.00 13.19
CA LEU A 108 -1.91 7.54 13.15
C LEU A 108 -0.44 7.12 13.07
N VAL A 109 -0.06 6.15 13.90
CA VAL A 109 1.28 5.60 14.01
C VAL A 109 1.22 4.11 13.73
N LEU A 110 1.93 3.67 12.72
CA LEU A 110 2.27 2.27 12.49
C LEU A 110 3.72 2.09 12.93
N ALA A 111 3.98 1.22 13.90
CA ALA A 111 5.30 1.05 14.48
C ALA A 111 5.90 -0.32 14.11
N THR A 112 7.18 -0.33 13.83
CA THR A 112 7.97 -1.55 13.63
C THR A 112 9.07 -1.61 14.65
N TYR A 113 9.04 -2.60 15.53
CA TYR A 113 10.05 -2.85 16.55
C TYR A 113 10.11 -4.34 16.94
N ARG A 114 11.14 -4.75 17.67
CA ARG A 114 11.25 -6.10 18.22
C ARG A 114 10.29 -6.27 19.40
N ASP A 115 9.35 -7.18 19.30
CA ASP A 115 8.32 -7.40 20.30
C ASP A 115 8.55 -8.69 21.08
N LYS A 116 8.64 -8.58 22.41
CA LYS A 116 8.83 -9.72 23.33
C LYS A 116 7.64 -10.69 23.30
N ALA A 117 6.42 -10.19 23.07
CA ALA A 117 5.23 -11.03 22.93
C ALA A 117 5.31 -11.99 21.74
N TYR A 118 6.17 -11.69 20.77
CA TYR A 118 6.42 -12.52 19.58
C TYR A 118 7.84 -13.11 19.55
N GLY A 119 8.41 -13.43 20.73
CA GLY A 119 9.75 -14.02 20.79
C GLY A 119 10.88 -13.05 20.40
N ASN A 120 10.70 -11.76 20.64
CA ASN A 120 11.67 -10.71 20.31
C ASN A 120 12.01 -10.60 18.81
N ARG A 121 11.09 -11.03 17.94
CA ARG A 121 11.21 -10.83 16.47
C ARG A 121 10.71 -9.45 16.08
N TRP A 122 11.03 -9.01 14.87
CA TRP A 122 10.47 -7.81 14.30
C TRP A 122 8.98 -7.98 14.04
N VAL A 123 8.17 -7.04 14.50
CA VAL A 123 6.71 -6.98 14.31
C VAL A 123 6.37 -5.60 13.81
N ALA A 124 5.41 -5.49 12.93
CA ALA A 124 4.98 -4.26 12.31
C ALA A 124 3.48 -4.00 12.53
N GLY A 125 3.05 -2.78 12.26
CA GLY A 125 1.65 -2.37 12.26
C GLY A 125 1.07 -2.30 10.85
N GLY A 126 -0.23 -2.58 10.73
CA GLY A 126 -0.99 -2.41 9.51
C GLY A 126 -2.49 -2.36 9.80
N LEU A 127 -3.24 -1.72 8.91
CA LEU A 127 -4.70 -1.61 9.01
C LEU A 127 -5.32 -1.37 7.63
N CYS A 128 -6.61 -1.72 7.51
CA CYS A 128 -7.40 -1.45 6.33
C CYS A 128 -8.66 -0.66 6.66
N GLN A 129 -9.11 0.13 5.72
CA GLN A 129 -10.43 0.75 5.72
C GLN A 129 -11.50 -0.26 5.23
N CYS A 130 -11.47 -1.46 5.79
CA CYS A 130 -12.22 -2.62 5.30
C CYS A 130 -13.75 -2.45 5.39
N GLY A 131 -14.24 -1.64 6.32
CA GLY A 131 -15.66 -1.32 6.46
C GLY A 131 -16.19 -0.26 5.49
N LEU A 132 -15.34 0.36 4.64
CA LEU A 132 -15.71 1.47 3.77
C LEU A 132 -15.22 1.26 2.32
N PRO A 133 -15.56 0.14 1.66
CA PRO A 133 -15.08 -0.16 0.31
C PRO A 133 -15.75 0.74 -0.74
N ASN A 134 -14.97 1.25 -1.67
CA ASN A 134 -15.44 2.12 -2.74
C ASN A 134 -15.02 1.63 -4.13
N LEU A 135 -15.83 1.96 -5.13
CA LEU A 135 -15.51 1.78 -6.53
C LEU A 135 -15.05 3.11 -7.12
N TYR A 136 -13.79 3.17 -7.55
CA TYR A 136 -13.10 4.38 -8.01
C TYR A 136 -12.96 5.46 -6.92
N GLY A 137 -12.26 6.52 -7.24
CA GLY A 137 -12.06 7.66 -6.34
C GLY A 137 -10.67 8.27 -6.44
N ALA A 138 -10.42 9.25 -5.60
CA ALA A 138 -9.12 9.83 -5.40
C ALA A 138 -8.78 9.77 -3.90
N TYR A 139 -7.71 9.09 -3.57
CA TYR A 139 -7.27 8.83 -2.21
C TYR A 139 -5.96 9.56 -1.96
N PHE A 140 -5.87 10.25 -0.85
CA PHE A 140 -4.67 10.98 -0.45
C PHE A 140 -4.30 10.65 0.99
N VAL A 141 -3.01 10.38 1.20
CA VAL A 141 -2.43 10.07 2.51
C VAL A 141 -1.27 11.01 2.76
N ARG A 142 -1.31 11.74 3.85
CA ARG A 142 -0.18 12.57 4.27
C ARG A 142 0.65 11.83 5.30
N SER A 143 1.79 11.31 4.87
CA SER A 143 2.64 10.44 5.67
C SER A 143 4.12 10.80 5.61
N ARG A 144 4.88 10.20 6.53
CA ARG A 144 6.34 10.12 6.53
C ARG A 144 6.80 8.89 7.31
N VAL A 145 8.03 8.45 7.08
CA VAL A 145 8.70 7.45 7.92
C VAL A 145 9.77 8.08 8.81
N THR A 146 10.12 7.42 9.90
CA THR A 146 11.19 7.88 10.80
C THR A 146 12.57 7.32 10.44
N GLY A 147 12.64 6.44 9.44
CA GLY A 147 13.88 5.84 8.95
C GLY A 147 13.63 4.71 7.94
N PRO A 148 14.70 4.15 7.38
CA PRO A 148 14.63 3.04 6.44
C PRO A 148 14.43 1.70 7.17
N GLY A 149 14.08 0.68 6.41
CA GLY A 149 14.07 -0.73 6.82
C GLY A 149 12.75 -1.41 6.55
N PRO A 150 11.67 -1.12 7.31
CA PRO A 150 10.35 -1.65 6.97
C PRO A 150 9.89 -1.08 5.64
N ASN A 151 9.21 -1.90 4.83
CA ASN A 151 8.51 -1.42 3.66
C ASN A 151 7.30 -0.60 4.11
N GLU A 152 7.24 0.67 3.72
CA GLU A 152 6.05 1.51 3.84
C GLU A 152 5.14 1.19 2.68
N VAL A 153 3.91 0.77 2.96
CA VAL A 153 2.94 0.37 1.95
C VAL A 153 1.65 1.18 2.09
N GLN A 154 1.22 1.78 0.99
CA GLN A 154 -0.06 2.47 0.84
C GLN A 154 -0.70 1.95 -0.45
N LEU A 155 -1.78 1.21 -0.32
CA LEU A 155 -2.38 0.48 -1.43
C LEU A 155 -3.92 0.49 -1.39
N LEU A 156 -4.53 0.12 -2.51
CA LEU A 156 -5.92 -0.25 -2.60
C LEU A 156 -6.01 -1.76 -2.84
N TRP A 157 -6.75 -2.46 -1.96
CA TRP A 157 -6.96 -3.90 -1.96
C TRP A 157 -8.39 -4.27 -2.35
N PRO A 158 -8.64 -5.38 -3.07
CA PRO A 158 -9.99 -5.79 -3.43
C PRO A 158 -10.83 -6.10 -2.18
N ALA A 159 -12.00 -5.48 -2.07
CA ALA A 159 -12.88 -5.60 -0.91
C ALA A 159 -13.40 -7.02 -0.65
N ASN A 160 -13.36 -7.88 -1.66
CA ASN A 160 -13.73 -9.30 -1.56
C ASN A 160 -12.53 -10.23 -1.33
N ASN A 161 -11.33 -9.69 -1.14
CA ASN A 161 -10.07 -10.42 -0.97
C ASN A 161 -9.69 -11.34 -2.14
N GLN A 162 -10.25 -11.15 -3.33
CA GLN A 162 -9.88 -11.89 -4.54
C GLN A 162 -8.74 -11.18 -5.25
N TRP A 163 -7.53 -11.50 -4.87
CA TRP A 163 -6.30 -10.95 -5.44
C TRP A 163 -5.78 -11.79 -6.64
N PRO A 164 -5.23 -11.18 -7.72
CA PRO A 164 -5.31 -9.77 -8.02
C PRO A 164 -6.75 -9.31 -8.33
N PRO A 165 -7.05 -7.98 -8.39
CA PRO A 165 -6.14 -6.84 -8.59
C PRO A 165 -5.67 -6.17 -7.29
N GLU A 166 -4.61 -5.31 -7.41
CA GLU A 166 -4.12 -4.43 -6.35
C GLU A 166 -3.54 -3.15 -6.97
N ILE A 167 -3.63 -2.03 -6.26
CA ILE A 167 -3.03 -0.76 -6.69
C ILE A 167 -2.16 -0.23 -5.56
N ASP A 168 -0.84 -0.40 -5.66
CA ASP A 168 0.12 0.21 -4.77
C ASP A 168 0.46 1.60 -5.27
N PHE A 169 0.28 2.62 -4.44
CA PHE A 169 0.59 4.00 -4.85
C PHE A 169 1.76 4.61 -4.07
N ASN A 170 2.27 3.92 -3.07
CA ASN A 170 3.54 4.16 -2.41
C ASN A 170 4.00 2.87 -1.75
N GLU A 171 5.11 2.30 -2.22
CA GLU A 171 5.71 1.11 -1.65
C GLU A 171 7.22 1.26 -1.61
N SER A 172 7.81 1.27 -0.40
CA SER A 172 9.24 1.50 -0.25
C SER A 172 9.82 1.04 1.09
N SER A 173 10.93 0.34 1.04
CA SER A 173 11.82 0.09 2.18
C SER A 173 12.98 1.10 2.28
N SER A 174 13.07 2.03 1.33
CA SER A 174 14.04 3.13 1.27
C SER A 174 13.47 4.42 1.85
N ILE A 175 14.35 5.39 2.11
CA ILE A 175 13.96 6.78 2.41
C ILE A 175 14.12 7.73 1.23
N SER A 176 14.57 7.24 0.07
CA SER A 176 14.96 8.07 -1.09
C SER A 176 14.32 7.68 -2.41
N HIS A 177 13.56 6.61 -2.45
CA HIS A 177 12.83 6.16 -3.63
C HIS A 177 11.59 5.36 -3.23
N THR A 178 10.62 5.29 -4.12
CA THR A 178 9.41 4.48 -3.99
C THR A 178 8.98 3.90 -5.32
N THR A 179 8.12 2.91 -5.26
CA THR A 179 7.43 2.30 -6.40
C THR A 179 5.92 2.50 -6.30
N ALA A 180 5.27 2.54 -7.45
CA ALA A 180 3.85 2.31 -7.55
C ALA A 180 3.61 1.16 -8.52
N THR A 181 2.70 0.25 -8.16
CA THR A 181 2.47 -1.01 -8.86
C THR A 181 0.98 -1.21 -9.10
N VAL A 182 0.62 -1.84 -10.22
CA VAL A 182 -0.68 -2.48 -10.39
C VAL A 182 -0.46 -3.95 -10.62
N HIS A 183 -1.07 -4.77 -9.78
CA HIS A 183 -1.22 -6.21 -9.99
C HIS A 183 -2.56 -6.48 -10.66
N TRP A 184 -2.57 -7.27 -11.74
CA TRP A 184 -3.78 -7.51 -12.50
C TRP A 184 -3.79 -8.86 -13.24
N GLY A 185 -5.01 -9.29 -13.63
CA GLY A 185 -5.21 -10.51 -14.39
C GLY A 185 -4.90 -11.80 -13.65
N VAL A 186 -5.40 -12.92 -14.14
CA VAL A 186 -5.28 -14.25 -13.49
C VAL A 186 -3.83 -14.70 -13.31
N GLY A 187 -2.90 -14.22 -14.15
CA GLY A 187 -1.46 -14.54 -14.08
C GLY A 187 -0.65 -13.61 -13.19
N ASN A 188 -1.29 -12.70 -12.46
CA ASN A 188 -0.62 -11.64 -11.70
C ASN A 188 0.37 -10.85 -12.57
N TYR A 189 -0.12 -10.22 -13.62
CA TYR A 189 0.70 -9.29 -14.40
C TYR A 189 0.99 -8.04 -13.57
N ILE A 190 2.17 -7.46 -13.77
CA ILE A 190 2.65 -6.31 -13.01
C ILE A 190 2.94 -5.15 -13.97
N LEU A 191 2.38 -3.98 -13.67
CA LEU A 191 2.79 -2.70 -14.26
C LEU A 191 3.32 -1.82 -13.14
N GLN A 192 4.59 -1.42 -13.25
CA GLN A 192 5.29 -0.73 -12.18
C GLN A 192 5.94 0.55 -12.69
N THR A 193 5.95 1.58 -11.85
CA THR A 193 6.70 2.82 -12.07
C THR A 193 7.52 3.15 -10.82
N HIS A 194 8.67 3.80 -11.01
CA HIS A 194 9.61 4.10 -9.95
C HIS A 194 9.82 5.61 -9.82
N LEU A 195 9.90 6.10 -8.60
CA LEU A 195 10.22 7.47 -8.29
C LEU A 195 11.48 7.52 -7.42
N LYS A 196 12.50 8.25 -7.88
CA LYS A 196 13.76 8.48 -7.17
C LYS A 196 13.88 9.95 -6.73
N GLY A 197 14.72 10.20 -5.72
CA GLY A 197 14.99 11.56 -5.25
C GLY A 197 13.91 12.14 -4.35
N VAL A 198 13.00 11.31 -3.83
CA VAL A 198 12.02 11.71 -2.82
C VAL A 198 12.60 11.46 -1.42
N ASP A 199 12.38 12.37 -0.49
CA ASP A 199 12.72 12.16 0.93
C ASP A 199 11.48 11.72 1.71
N LEU A 200 11.38 10.42 1.98
CA LEU A 200 10.27 9.83 2.72
C LEU A 200 10.30 10.16 4.22
N THR A 201 11.42 10.68 4.73
CA THR A 201 11.49 11.15 6.12
C THR A 201 10.81 12.50 6.33
N LYS A 202 10.49 13.20 5.24
CA LYS A 202 9.68 14.42 5.24
C LYS A 202 8.21 14.09 5.04
N TRP A 203 7.35 15.00 5.48
CA TRP A 203 5.94 14.89 5.22
C TRP A 203 5.66 15.00 3.71
N ASN A 204 5.12 13.94 3.13
CA ASN A 204 4.67 13.88 1.74
C ASN A 204 3.17 13.63 1.67
N THR A 205 2.51 14.18 0.66
CA THR A 205 1.12 13.83 0.33
C THR A 205 1.16 12.88 -0.86
N TRP A 206 0.97 11.60 -0.58
CA TRP A 206 0.82 10.55 -1.57
C TRP A 206 -0.61 10.50 -2.04
N GLY A 207 -0.84 10.14 -3.29
CA GLY A 207 -2.20 9.98 -3.78
C GLY A 207 -2.30 9.05 -4.96
N VAL A 208 -3.51 8.50 -5.11
CA VAL A 208 -3.94 7.76 -6.29
C VAL A 208 -5.29 8.29 -6.75
N VAL A 209 -5.40 8.58 -8.04
CA VAL A 209 -6.68 8.92 -8.68
C VAL A 209 -7.05 7.78 -9.60
N TRP A 210 -8.02 7.01 -9.18
CA TRP A 210 -8.48 5.81 -9.86
C TRP A 210 -9.85 6.04 -10.49
N THR A 211 -9.92 5.86 -11.81
CA THR A 211 -11.12 6.06 -12.64
C THR A 211 -11.37 4.81 -13.48
N PRO A 212 -12.51 4.66 -14.15
CA PRO A 212 -12.75 3.51 -15.04
C PRO A 212 -11.72 3.31 -16.17
N LYS A 213 -10.98 4.37 -16.52
CA LYS A 213 -10.09 4.35 -17.70
C LYS A 213 -8.60 4.46 -17.35
N LYS A 214 -8.27 4.88 -16.14
CA LYS A 214 -6.87 5.12 -15.75
C LYS A 214 -6.67 5.20 -14.25
N ILE A 215 -5.44 4.93 -13.84
CA ILE A 215 -4.90 5.20 -12.52
C ILE A 215 -3.83 6.28 -12.68
N VAL A 216 -3.81 7.29 -11.81
CA VAL A 216 -2.78 8.33 -11.77
C VAL A 216 -2.18 8.35 -10.38
N TYR A 217 -0.87 8.22 -10.30
CA TYR A 217 -0.10 8.34 -9.06
C TYR A 217 0.31 9.78 -8.81
N VAL A 218 0.11 10.25 -7.61
CA VAL A 218 0.32 11.65 -7.23
C VAL A 218 1.29 11.75 -6.05
N LEU A 219 2.22 12.69 -6.14
CA LEU A 219 3.08 13.08 -5.02
C LEU A 219 3.08 14.62 -4.89
N ASN A 220 2.76 15.11 -3.70
CA ASN A 220 2.80 16.54 -3.37
C ASN A 220 2.13 17.42 -4.43
N GLY A 221 0.94 17.01 -4.88
CA GLY A 221 0.11 17.72 -5.83
C GLY A 221 0.46 17.52 -7.30
N ARG A 222 1.48 16.71 -7.63
CA ARG A 222 1.89 16.46 -9.02
C ARG A 222 1.76 15.00 -9.39
N ALA A 223 1.23 14.72 -10.56
CA ALA A 223 1.26 13.38 -11.13
C ALA A 223 2.71 12.97 -11.44
N TRP A 224 3.08 11.74 -11.10
CA TRP A 224 4.42 11.20 -11.36
C TRP A 224 4.39 9.85 -12.10
N GLY A 225 3.22 9.23 -12.21
CA GLY A 225 3.02 8.01 -12.97
C GLY A 225 1.54 7.83 -13.31
N ALA A 226 1.24 7.03 -14.33
CA ALA A 226 -0.12 6.67 -14.67
C ALA A 226 -0.18 5.32 -15.39
N ILE A 227 -1.29 4.60 -15.21
CA ILE A 227 -1.62 3.35 -15.87
C ILE A 227 -2.89 3.57 -16.71
N THR A 228 -2.79 3.27 -18.00
CA THR A 228 -3.91 3.34 -18.97
C THR A 228 -4.08 2.04 -19.75
N THR A 229 -3.29 1.02 -19.42
CA THR A 229 -3.35 -0.28 -20.10
C THR A 229 -4.72 -0.90 -19.92
N PRO A 230 -5.41 -1.24 -21.02
CA PRO A 230 -6.69 -1.91 -20.96
C PRO A 230 -6.61 -3.22 -20.17
N GLY A 231 -7.60 -3.46 -19.31
CA GLY A 231 -7.63 -4.64 -18.44
C GLY A 231 -6.80 -4.54 -17.15
N ALA A 232 -5.82 -3.61 -17.07
CA ALA A 232 -5.03 -3.42 -15.85
C ALA A 232 -5.71 -2.52 -14.82
N VAL A 233 -6.69 -1.71 -15.22
CA VAL A 233 -7.45 -0.86 -14.30
C VAL A 233 -8.53 -1.70 -13.61
N PRO A 234 -8.54 -1.81 -12.27
CA PRO A 234 -9.56 -2.58 -11.56
C PRO A 234 -10.96 -1.97 -11.72
N HIS A 235 -11.99 -2.83 -11.81
CA HIS A 235 -13.40 -2.46 -11.92
C HIS A 235 -14.26 -3.07 -10.80
N MET A 236 -13.69 -3.16 -9.59
CA MET A 236 -14.37 -3.71 -8.42
C MET A 236 -14.13 -2.82 -7.21
N LYS A 237 -14.95 -2.94 -6.17
CA LYS A 237 -14.74 -2.17 -4.93
C LYS A 237 -13.41 -2.55 -4.29
N MET A 238 -12.69 -1.54 -3.83
CA MET A 238 -11.42 -1.67 -3.13
C MET A 238 -11.44 -0.89 -1.81
N THR A 239 -10.52 -1.25 -0.91
CA THR A 239 -10.32 -0.62 0.40
C THR A 239 -8.92 -0.04 0.48
N LEU A 240 -8.74 1.08 1.17
CA LEU A 240 -7.44 1.65 1.46
C LEU A 240 -6.75 0.84 2.57
N ASN A 241 -5.52 0.41 2.32
CA ASN A 241 -4.67 -0.27 3.28
C ASN A 241 -3.39 0.54 3.53
N LEU A 242 -2.94 0.55 4.77
CA LEU A 242 -1.68 1.14 5.20
C LEU A 242 -0.93 0.10 6.03
N GLU A 243 0.31 -0.15 5.67
CA GLU A 243 1.12 -1.18 6.32
C GLU A 243 2.58 -0.75 6.46
N GLN A 244 3.25 -1.31 7.47
CA GLN A 244 4.69 -1.51 7.46
C GLN A 244 4.97 -3.01 7.40
N ARG A 245 5.86 -3.45 6.50
CA ARG A 245 6.29 -4.85 6.37
C ARG A 245 7.78 -4.95 6.68
N THR A 246 8.18 -5.99 7.37
CA THR A 246 9.57 -6.12 7.82
C THR A 246 10.51 -6.67 6.75
N GLU A 247 10.00 -7.42 5.80
CA GLU A 247 10.72 -8.05 4.67
C GLU A 247 12.02 -8.77 5.04
N CYS A 248 12.11 -9.23 6.30
CA CYS A 248 13.32 -9.86 6.82
C CYS A 248 13.65 -11.18 6.13
N THR A 249 12.63 -11.88 5.65
CA THR A 249 12.75 -13.23 5.06
C THR A 249 12.94 -13.17 3.55
N ILE A 250 12.16 -12.37 2.85
CA ILE A 250 12.15 -12.35 1.37
C ILE A 250 13.31 -11.54 0.82
N HIS A 251 13.46 -10.29 1.28
CA HIS A 251 14.46 -9.37 0.71
C HIS A 251 15.70 -9.23 1.59
N ARG A 252 15.78 -9.95 2.73
CA ARG A 252 16.84 -9.84 3.74
C ARG A 252 17.04 -8.38 4.23
N GLN A 253 16.00 -7.58 4.17
CA GLN A 253 15.98 -6.16 4.53
C GLN A 253 15.35 -5.96 5.90
N CYS A 254 15.95 -6.53 6.92
CA CYS A 254 15.49 -6.32 8.28
C CYS A 254 15.75 -4.89 8.75
N PRO A 255 14.82 -4.28 9.48
CA PRO A 255 15.07 -3.04 10.18
C PRO A 255 16.25 -3.17 11.15
N ARG A 256 17.11 -2.16 11.24
CA ARG A 256 18.24 -2.13 12.19
C ARG A 256 17.88 -1.45 13.50
N ARG A 257 16.79 -0.70 13.53
CA ARG A 257 16.26 0.05 14.69
C ARG A 257 14.74 0.16 14.55
N PRO A 258 14.02 0.48 15.63
CA PRO A 258 12.61 0.80 15.55
C PRO A 258 12.34 1.92 14.54
N VAL A 259 11.30 1.75 13.72
CA VAL A 259 10.87 2.69 12.68
C VAL A 259 9.36 2.85 12.76
N GLN A 260 8.87 4.03 12.44
CA GLN A 260 7.45 4.34 12.40
C GLN A 260 7.08 4.93 11.05
N MET A 261 5.91 4.55 10.55
CA MET A 261 5.15 5.30 9.57
C MET A 261 4.17 6.18 10.33
N LEU A 262 4.24 7.49 10.10
CA LEU A 262 3.38 8.49 10.71
C LEU A 262 2.43 9.03 9.66
N VAL A 263 1.13 9.00 9.93
CA VAL A 263 0.09 9.54 9.04
C VAL A 263 -0.60 10.70 9.73
N ALA A 264 -0.52 11.89 9.12
CA ALA A 264 -1.14 13.10 9.66
C ALA A 264 -2.63 13.18 9.31
N TRP A 265 -2.99 12.72 8.13
CA TRP A 265 -4.38 12.66 7.68
C TRP A 265 -4.53 11.77 6.44
N ILE A 266 -5.80 11.37 6.21
CA ILE A 266 -6.28 10.68 5.02
C ILE A 266 -7.48 11.47 4.49
N ALA A 267 -7.60 11.60 3.16
CA ALA A 267 -8.73 12.24 2.50
C ALA A 267 -9.12 11.47 1.25
N GLU A 268 -10.44 11.26 1.07
CA GLU A 268 -10.98 10.54 -0.08
C GLU A 268 -12.05 11.38 -0.78
N PHE A 269 -11.96 11.34 -2.09
CA PHE A 269 -12.88 12.07 -2.97
C PHE A 269 -13.51 11.11 -3.96
N HIS A 270 -14.82 11.22 -4.15
CA HIS A 270 -15.56 10.47 -5.16
C HIS A 270 -16.20 11.42 -6.17
N ARG A 271 -16.42 10.94 -7.38
CA ARG A 271 -17.11 11.73 -8.41
C ARG A 271 -18.52 12.08 -7.95
N ARG A 272 -18.92 13.31 -8.27
CA ARG A 272 -20.32 13.77 -8.10
C ARG A 272 -21.22 13.06 -9.09
#